data_f202becbaae860ab726c6e51e56894cb
#
_entry.id   f202becbaae860ab726c6e51e56894cb
#
_cell.length_a   1.000
_cell.length_b   1.000
_cell.length_c   1.000
_cell.angle_alpha   90.00
_cell.angle_beta   90.00
_cell.angle_gamma   90.00
#
_symmetry.space_group_name_H-M   'P 1'
#
loop_
_entity.id
_entity.type
_entity.pdbx_description
1 polymer ?
#
loop_
_entity_poly.entity_id
_entity_poly.type
_entity_poly.pdbx_seq_one_letter_code
_entity_poly.pdbx_strand_id
1 'polypeptide(L)'
;IKMYKNKQQGVNMYEIFETKERLSADNTLEAQKVRDTLKDHRVYLINLMASPGAGKTTTLVRMIEELKKDYRVGVMEADVDSDVDAKTISNLGVKVIQLHTGGSCHMTADMTARGMDRLNIEDLDVVILENIGNLVCPAEFDTGANLKLVILSIPEGDDKPLKYPLMFQVGDILLFNKIDTKAIFDFDEERCKAHVRKLNPNMEFYPISAKTGEGFSDMINAIRKRIEAWRNVE
;
A
#
# COMPACT_ATOMS: atom_id res chain seq x y z
N ILE A 1 -24.75 12.42 -12.29
CA ILE A 1 -25.08 13.87 -12.22
C ILE A 1 -26.27 14.03 -11.27
N LYS A 2 -26.06 14.49 -10.04
CA LYS A 2 -27.15 14.89 -9.14
C LYS A 2 -27.40 16.36 -9.33
N MET A 3 -28.56 16.70 -9.88
CA MET A 3 -29.02 18.09 -9.95
C MET A 3 -29.77 18.47 -8.67
N TYR A 4 -29.27 19.45 -7.93
CA TYR A 4 -29.96 20.05 -6.80
C TYR A 4 -30.71 21.29 -7.28
N LYS A 5 -32.06 21.25 -7.23
CA LYS A 5 -32.90 22.43 -7.46
C LYS A 5 -33.09 23.15 -6.14
N ASN A 6 -32.49 24.30 -5.99
CA ASN A 6 -32.85 25.22 -4.91
C ASN A 6 -33.91 26.21 -5.43
N LYS A 7 -35.12 26.17 -4.83
CA LYS A 7 -36.20 27.08 -5.17
C LYS A 7 -36.11 28.30 -4.24
N GLN A 8 -35.35 29.31 -4.65
CA GLN A 8 -35.62 30.70 -4.26
C GLN A 8 -34.89 31.63 -5.24
N GLN A 9 -35.72 32.43 -5.95
CA GLN A 9 -35.40 33.66 -6.68
C GLN A 9 -34.13 33.70 -7.54
N GLY A 10 -34.31 33.45 -8.84
CA GLY A 10 -33.70 34.13 -9.98
C GLY A 10 -32.23 34.48 -9.91
N VAL A 11 -31.28 33.51 -9.74
CA VAL A 11 -29.86 33.68 -10.08
C VAL A 11 -29.19 32.32 -10.21
N ASN A 12 -28.53 32.09 -11.34
CA ASN A 12 -27.51 31.09 -11.66
C ASN A 12 -27.69 29.66 -11.13
N MET A 13 -28.16 28.77 -12.00
CA MET A 13 -27.88 27.35 -11.84
C MET A 13 -26.35 27.16 -11.91
N TYR A 14 -25.73 26.75 -10.80
CA TYR A 14 -24.37 26.22 -10.82
C TYR A 14 -24.45 24.71 -10.80
N GLU A 15 -23.61 24.09 -11.60
CA GLU A 15 -23.45 22.64 -11.66
C GLU A 15 -22.26 22.26 -10.78
N ILE A 16 -22.47 21.39 -9.78
CA ILE A 16 -21.39 20.77 -9.04
C ILE A 16 -20.98 19.52 -9.81
N PHE A 17 -19.82 19.61 -10.44
CA PHE A 17 -19.23 18.50 -11.15
C PHE A 17 -18.21 17.81 -10.23
N GLU A 18 -18.54 16.61 -9.77
CA GLU A 18 -17.61 15.81 -8.98
C GLU A 18 -16.58 15.14 -9.89
N THR A 19 -15.43 15.78 -10.08
CA THR A 19 -14.30 15.24 -10.85
C THR A 19 -13.74 13.95 -10.22
N LYS A 20 -13.89 13.75 -8.92
CA LYS A 20 -13.42 12.61 -8.16
C LYS A 20 -14.05 11.28 -8.63
N GLU A 21 -15.34 11.26 -8.97
CA GLU A 21 -16.02 10.06 -9.47
C GLU A 21 -15.45 9.57 -10.81
N ARG A 22 -15.12 10.49 -11.74
CA ARG A 22 -14.52 10.12 -13.04
C ARG A 22 -13.10 9.59 -12.87
N LEU A 23 -12.26 10.28 -12.11
CA LEU A 23 -10.88 9.84 -11.84
C LEU A 23 -10.85 8.46 -11.18
N SER A 24 -11.77 8.18 -10.27
CA SER A 24 -11.89 6.87 -9.62
C SER A 24 -12.34 5.78 -10.59
N ALA A 25 -13.30 6.05 -11.48
CA ALA A 25 -13.79 5.08 -12.46
C ALA A 25 -12.70 4.71 -13.48
N ASP A 26 -12.00 5.70 -14.00
CA ASP A 26 -10.89 5.49 -14.94
C ASP A 26 -9.76 4.70 -14.27
N ASN A 27 -9.41 5.04 -13.04
CA ASN A 27 -8.39 4.32 -12.27
C ASN A 27 -8.79 2.86 -12.01
N THR A 28 -10.07 2.55 -11.79
CA THR A 28 -10.55 1.18 -11.58
C THR A 28 -10.34 0.32 -12.82
N LEU A 29 -10.60 0.85 -14.00
CA LEU A 29 -10.33 0.15 -15.27
C LEU A 29 -8.85 -0.09 -15.49
N GLU A 30 -8.00 0.90 -15.21
CA GLU A 30 -6.55 0.75 -15.30
C GLU A 30 -6.03 -0.25 -14.27
N ALA A 31 -6.57 -0.26 -13.05
CA ALA A 31 -6.20 -1.24 -12.02
C ALA A 31 -6.53 -2.68 -12.45
N GLN A 32 -7.61 -2.89 -13.20
CA GLN A 32 -7.91 -4.21 -13.77
C GLN A 32 -6.87 -4.62 -14.82
N LYS A 33 -6.45 -3.71 -15.70
CA LYS A 33 -5.39 -3.99 -16.69
C LYS A 33 -4.06 -4.35 -15.98
N VAL A 34 -3.72 -3.65 -14.89
CA VAL A 34 -2.56 -4.01 -14.08
C VAL A 34 -2.67 -5.44 -13.56
N ARG A 35 -3.82 -5.84 -13.01
CA ARG A 35 -4.05 -7.22 -12.53
C ARG A 35 -3.94 -8.25 -13.64
N ASP A 36 -4.48 -7.95 -14.83
CA ASP A 36 -4.41 -8.84 -15.98
C ASP A 36 -2.93 -9.02 -16.41
N THR A 37 -2.16 -7.95 -16.51
CA THR A 37 -0.73 -7.97 -16.81
C THR A 37 0.05 -8.78 -15.76
N LEU A 38 -0.21 -8.56 -14.47
CA LEU A 38 0.43 -9.32 -13.39
C LEU A 38 0.12 -10.82 -13.49
N LYS A 39 -1.10 -11.18 -13.86
CA LYS A 39 -1.52 -12.57 -14.06
C LYS A 39 -0.81 -13.20 -15.25
N ASP A 40 -0.74 -12.51 -16.38
CA ASP A 40 -0.09 -13.00 -17.60
C ASP A 40 1.41 -13.29 -17.39
N HIS A 41 2.09 -12.43 -16.59
CA HIS A 41 3.50 -12.59 -16.26
C HIS A 41 3.76 -13.40 -14.98
N ARG A 42 2.72 -13.80 -14.24
CA ARG A 42 2.80 -14.51 -12.95
C ARG A 42 3.60 -13.75 -11.90
N VAL A 43 3.46 -12.43 -11.85
CA VAL A 43 4.14 -11.53 -10.92
C VAL A 43 3.20 -11.09 -9.82
N TYR A 44 3.59 -11.25 -8.55
CA TYR A 44 2.81 -10.84 -7.40
C TYR A 44 3.17 -9.42 -6.96
N LEU A 45 2.21 -8.51 -6.97
CA LEU A 45 2.42 -7.11 -6.58
C LEU A 45 1.92 -6.85 -5.17
N ILE A 46 2.80 -6.32 -4.32
CA ILE A 46 2.50 -5.89 -2.95
C ILE A 46 2.52 -4.36 -2.91
N ASN A 47 1.42 -3.73 -2.49
CA ASN A 47 1.35 -2.28 -2.24
C ASN A 47 1.54 -2.01 -0.75
N LEU A 48 2.65 -1.38 -0.38
CA LEU A 48 3.03 -1.05 0.99
C LEU A 48 2.60 0.39 1.31
N MET A 49 1.65 0.54 2.22
CA MET A 49 1.02 1.81 2.57
C MET A 49 1.23 2.14 4.05
N ALA A 50 1.49 3.40 4.35
CA ALA A 50 1.64 3.88 5.72
C ALA A 50 1.65 5.40 5.79
N SER A 51 1.56 5.96 6.99
CA SER A 51 1.91 7.36 7.24
C SER A 51 3.42 7.60 7.12
N PRO A 52 3.85 8.86 6.96
CA PRO A 52 5.25 9.22 7.08
C PRO A 52 5.82 8.81 8.44
N GLY A 53 7.03 8.28 8.47
CA GLY A 53 7.70 7.88 9.70
C GLY A 53 7.20 6.58 10.36
N ALA A 54 6.22 5.88 9.80
CA ALA A 54 5.73 4.58 10.30
C ALA A 54 6.77 3.44 10.17
N GLY A 55 7.82 3.65 9.37
CA GLY A 55 8.89 2.68 9.13
C GLY A 55 8.71 1.86 7.87
N LYS A 56 8.11 2.43 6.80
CA LYS A 56 7.95 1.78 5.49
C LYS A 56 9.26 1.24 4.94
N THR A 57 10.22 2.11 4.69
CA THR A 57 11.51 1.74 4.08
C THR A 57 12.27 0.71 4.90
N THR A 58 12.29 0.83 6.23
CA THR A 58 12.95 -0.17 7.09
C THR A 58 12.24 -1.53 7.02
N THR A 59 10.90 -1.54 6.96
CA THR A 59 10.10 -2.75 6.77
C THR A 59 10.36 -3.35 5.40
N LEU A 60 10.36 -2.52 4.35
CA LEU A 60 10.64 -2.93 2.98
C LEU A 60 12.02 -3.59 2.83
N VAL A 61 13.08 -2.99 3.41
CA VAL A 61 14.44 -3.56 3.39
C VAL A 61 14.43 -4.99 3.95
N ARG A 62 13.83 -5.21 5.11
CA ARG A 62 13.74 -6.56 5.70
C ARG A 62 12.88 -7.52 4.87
N MET A 63 11.77 -7.03 4.31
CA MET A 63 10.95 -7.85 3.40
C MET A 63 11.77 -8.31 2.19
N ILE A 64 12.55 -7.42 1.59
CA ILE A 64 13.41 -7.74 0.45
C ILE A 64 14.46 -8.79 0.86
N GLU A 65 15.15 -8.59 1.98
CA GLU A 65 16.17 -9.53 2.48
C GLU A 65 15.63 -10.94 2.67
N GLU A 66 14.37 -11.08 3.08
CA GLU A 66 13.72 -12.37 3.27
C GLU A 66 13.15 -12.94 1.97
N LEU A 67 12.44 -12.14 1.18
CA LEU A 67 11.75 -12.62 -0.02
C LEU A 67 12.73 -12.93 -1.17
N LYS A 68 13.85 -12.21 -1.29
CA LYS A 68 14.85 -12.47 -2.34
C LYS A 68 15.57 -13.81 -2.20
N LYS A 69 15.41 -14.49 -1.07
CA LYS A 69 15.94 -15.86 -0.88
C LYS A 69 15.24 -16.89 -1.77
N ASP A 70 13.95 -16.62 -2.08
CA ASP A 70 13.07 -17.55 -2.78
C ASP A 70 12.53 -17.01 -4.10
N TYR A 71 12.51 -15.66 -4.26
CA TYR A 71 11.89 -14.96 -5.39
C TYR A 71 12.82 -13.93 -6.02
N ARG A 72 12.64 -13.70 -7.32
CA ARG A 72 13.22 -12.56 -8.04
C ARG A 72 12.41 -11.32 -7.70
N VAL A 73 12.94 -10.47 -6.82
CA VAL A 73 12.23 -9.30 -6.29
C VAL A 73 12.62 -8.04 -7.06
N GLY A 74 11.62 -7.23 -7.40
CA GLY A 74 11.78 -5.87 -7.88
C GLY A 74 11.03 -4.87 -6.98
N VAL A 75 11.47 -3.62 -6.99
CA VAL A 75 10.89 -2.56 -6.16
C VAL A 75 10.54 -1.34 -6.99
N MET A 76 9.35 -0.83 -6.78
CA MET A 76 8.91 0.50 -7.20
C MET A 76 8.84 1.37 -5.95
N GLU A 77 9.67 2.38 -5.87
CA GLU A 77 9.69 3.33 -4.77
C GLU A 77 9.03 4.62 -5.25
N ALA A 78 7.94 5.03 -4.59
CA ALA A 78 7.22 6.24 -4.91
C ALA A 78 7.52 7.33 -3.89
N ASP A 79 8.14 8.41 -4.35
CA ASP A 79 8.39 9.61 -3.55
C ASP A 79 7.99 10.86 -4.33
N VAL A 80 7.83 11.95 -3.60
CA VAL A 80 7.53 13.25 -4.19
C VAL A 80 8.76 13.80 -4.93
N ASP A 81 9.98 13.71 -4.33
CA ASP A 81 11.20 14.30 -4.91
C ASP A 81 12.54 13.75 -4.33
N SER A 82 12.56 12.66 -3.55
CA SER A 82 13.77 12.10 -2.92
C SER A 82 14.21 10.80 -3.58
N ASP A 83 15.53 10.56 -3.65
CA ASP A 83 16.14 9.32 -4.17
C ASP A 83 16.90 8.52 -3.09
N VAL A 84 16.81 8.93 -1.82
CA VAL A 84 17.60 8.36 -0.72
C VAL A 84 17.21 6.92 -0.44
N ASP A 85 15.91 6.62 -0.43
CA ASP A 85 15.40 5.29 -0.15
C ASP A 85 15.71 4.33 -1.30
N ALA A 86 15.55 4.76 -2.56
CA ALA A 86 15.92 3.98 -3.74
C ALA A 86 17.40 3.57 -3.74
N LYS A 87 18.31 4.45 -3.32
CA LYS A 87 19.74 4.14 -3.19
C LYS A 87 19.99 3.08 -2.11
N THR A 88 19.29 3.17 -0.97
CA THR A 88 19.39 2.20 0.11
C THR A 88 18.93 0.83 -0.35
N ILE A 89 17.80 0.76 -1.07
CA ILE A 89 17.23 -0.49 -1.57
C ILE A 89 18.09 -1.10 -2.67
N SER A 90 18.68 -0.28 -3.56
CA SER A 90 19.53 -0.77 -4.66
C SER A 90 20.76 -1.55 -4.16
N ASN A 91 21.29 -1.20 -2.97
CA ASN A 91 22.41 -1.89 -2.33
C ASN A 91 22.06 -3.34 -1.92
N LEU A 92 20.78 -3.70 -1.90
CA LEU A 92 20.33 -5.07 -1.62
C LEU A 92 20.44 -6.01 -2.84
N GLY A 93 20.86 -5.49 -3.99
CA GLY A 93 21.05 -6.27 -5.21
C GLY A 93 19.75 -6.67 -5.91
N VAL A 94 18.66 -5.93 -5.71
CA VAL A 94 17.39 -6.08 -6.41
C VAL A 94 17.18 -4.97 -7.44
N LYS A 95 16.34 -5.21 -8.45
CA LYS A 95 15.93 -4.15 -9.39
C LYS A 95 15.10 -3.11 -8.65
N VAL A 96 15.45 -1.85 -8.77
CA VAL A 96 14.73 -0.72 -8.16
C VAL A 96 14.48 0.34 -9.20
N ILE A 97 13.28 0.85 -9.22
CA ILE A 97 12.96 2.10 -9.91
C ILE A 97 12.35 3.09 -8.93
N GLN A 98 12.67 4.35 -9.15
CA GLN A 98 12.03 5.44 -8.45
C GLN A 98 11.01 6.11 -9.34
N LEU A 99 9.82 6.36 -8.77
CA LEU A 99 8.71 7.00 -9.43
C LEU A 99 8.46 8.36 -8.77
N HIS A 100 8.84 9.43 -9.46
CA HIS A 100 8.48 10.77 -9.04
C HIS A 100 7.03 11.06 -9.43
N THR A 101 6.20 11.33 -8.44
CA THR A 101 4.76 11.53 -8.65
C THR A 101 4.38 12.94 -9.11
N GLY A 102 5.38 13.86 -9.21
CA GLY A 102 5.15 15.22 -9.64
C GLY A 102 4.23 16.02 -8.71
N GLY A 103 4.28 15.71 -7.39
CA GLY A 103 3.46 16.38 -6.38
C GLY A 103 2.16 15.65 -6.02
N SER A 104 1.86 14.51 -6.67
CA SER A 104 0.76 13.65 -6.23
C SER A 104 1.10 12.96 -4.91
N CYS A 105 0.12 12.86 -4.01
CA CYS A 105 0.25 12.24 -2.69
C CYS A 105 -0.11 10.73 -2.69
N HIS A 106 -0.19 10.10 -3.86
CA HIS A 106 -0.53 8.69 -4.04
C HIS A 106 -0.06 8.18 -5.40
N MET A 107 -0.01 6.86 -5.52
CA MET A 107 0.16 6.15 -6.79
C MET A 107 -1.20 5.78 -7.38
N THR A 108 -1.35 5.95 -8.69
CA THR A 108 -2.49 5.45 -9.47
C THR A 108 -2.14 4.14 -10.16
N ALA A 109 -3.14 3.46 -10.72
CA ALA A 109 -2.92 2.26 -11.53
C ALA A 109 -2.09 2.54 -12.80
N ASP A 110 -2.30 3.68 -13.48
CA ASP A 110 -1.50 4.09 -14.64
C ASP A 110 -0.02 4.31 -14.26
N MET A 111 0.24 4.98 -13.14
CA MET A 111 1.62 5.14 -12.64
C MET A 111 2.25 3.79 -12.31
N THR A 112 1.47 2.87 -11.72
CA THR A 112 1.91 1.51 -11.41
C THR A 112 2.25 0.74 -12.69
N ALA A 113 1.39 0.78 -13.71
CA ALA A 113 1.64 0.13 -15.00
C ALA A 113 2.93 0.62 -15.65
N ARG A 114 3.12 1.95 -15.71
CA ARG A 114 4.35 2.55 -16.23
C ARG A 114 5.59 2.16 -15.44
N GLY A 115 5.45 2.02 -14.13
CA GLY A 115 6.49 1.52 -13.25
C GLY A 115 6.86 0.07 -13.55
N MET A 116 5.87 -0.78 -13.74
CA MET A 116 6.05 -2.19 -14.09
C MET A 116 6.80 -2.35 -15.43
N ASP A 117 6.43 -1.56 -16.44
CA ASP A 117 7.11 -1.56 -17.74
C ASP A 117 8.60 -1.18 -17.59
N ARG A 118 8.90 -0.15 -16.82
CA ARG A 118 10.28 0.31 -16.58
C ARG A 118 11.10 -0.69 -15.76
N LEU A 119 10.44 -1.39 -14.86
CA LEU A 119 11.08 -2.41 -14.04
C LEU A 119 11.35 -3.70 -14.83
N ASN A 120 10.70 -3.87 -15.98
CA ASN A 120 10.74 -5.10 -16.79
C ASN A 120 10.33 -6.32 -15.97
N ILE A 121 9.05 -6.40 -15.63
CA ILE A 121 8.51 -7.37 -14.66
C ILE A 121 8.60 -8.83 -15.14
N GLU A 122 8.82 -9.07 -16.43
CA GLU A 122 8.91 -10.42 -17.03
C GLU A 122 9.99 -11.29 -16.35
N ASP A 123 11.03 -10.65 -15.81
CA ASP A 123 12.12 -11.33 -15.12
C ASP A 123 11.90 -11.46 -13.61
N LEU A 124 10.73 -11.07 -13.10
CA LEU A 124 10.46 -10.98 -11.67
C LEU A 124 9.37 -11.97 -11.25
N ASP A 125 9.36 -12.30 -9.96
CA ASP A 125 8.32 -13.12 -9.32
C ASP A 125 7.46 -12.25 -8.38
N VAL A 126 8.08 -11.26 -7.74
CA VAL A 126 7.45 -10.36 -6.78
C VAL A 126 7.88 -8.92 -7.04
N VAL A 127 6.92 -8.03 -7.06
CA VAL A 127 7.16 -6.57 -7.06
C VAL A 127 6.60 -5.97 -5.80
N ILE A 128 7.36 -5.11 -5.14
CA ILE A 128 6.89 -4.34 -3.99
C ILE A 128 6.83 -2.87 -4.39
N LEU A 129 5.64 -2.29 -4.30
CA LEU A 129 5.41 -0.86 -4.45
C LEU A 129 5.43 -0.22 -3.05
N GLU A 130 6.45 0.56 -2.74
CA GLU A 130 6.42 1.47 -1.60
C GLU A 130 5.63 2.71 -2.00
N ASN A 131 4.41 2.85 -1.47
CA ASN A 131 3.54 3.99 -1.77
C ASN A 131 3.95 5.22 -0.95
N ILE A 132 3.52 6.39 -1.40
CA ILE A 132 3.78 7.65 -0.69
C ILE A 132 3.23 7.59 0.74
N GLY A 133 3.97 8.19 1.66
CA GLY A 133 3.59 8.28 3.08
C GLY A 133 2.32 9.09 3.29
N ASN A 134 1.15 8.40 3.30
CA ASN A 134 -0.17 9.01 3.45
C ASN A 134 -1.20 7.93 3.81
N LEU A 135 -2.16 8.25 4.70
CA LEU A 135 -3.25 7.34 5.09
C LEU A 135 -4.60 7.65 4.43
N VAL A 136 -4.67 8.65 3.57
CA VAL A 136 -5.91 9.08 2.88
C VAL A 136 -5.86 8.69 1.41
N CYS A 137 -5.05 9.40 0.63
CA CYS A 137 -5.05 9.26 -0.82
C CYS A 137 -4.70 7.85 -1.32
N PRO A 138 -3.68 7.12 -0.78
CA PRO A 138 -3.39 5.76 -1.23
C PRO A 138 -4.51 4.75 -0.99
N ALA A 139 -5.44 5.04 -0.08
CA ALA A 139 -6.61 4.20 0.15
C ALA A 139 -7.73 4.43 -0.87
N GLU A 140 -7.76 5.60 -1.50
CA GLU A 140 -8.79 5.97 -2.49
C GLU A 140 -8.48 5.47 -3.90
N PHE A 141 -7.19 5.21 -4.21
CA PHE A 141 -6.73 4.83 -5.54
C PHE A 141 -6.16 3.41 -5.56
N ASP A 142 -6.85 2.54 -6.25
CA ASP A 142 -6.41 1.16 -6.46
C ASP A 142 -5.22 1.13 -7.42
N THR A 143 -4.12 0.52 -7.00
CA THR A 143 -2.91 0.35 -7.81
C THR A 143 -2.92 -0.94 -8.64
N GLY A 144 -3.94 -1.78 -8.50
CA GLY A 144 -3.99 -3.11 -9.09
C GLY A 144 -3.21 -4.18 -8.32
N ALA A 145 -2.70 -3.87 -7.11
CA ALA A 145 -1.91 -4.80 -6.33
C ALA A 145 -2.70 -6.03 -5.86
N ASN A 146 -2.00 -7.18 -5.77
CA ASN A 146 -2.53 -8.43 -5.24
C ASN A 146 -2.64 -8.42 -3.71
N LEU A 147 -1.77 -7.66 -3.03
CA LEU A 147 -1.74 -7.52 -1.58
C LEU A 147 -1.59 -6.06 -1.19
N LYS A 148 -2.50 -5.57 -0.35
CA LYS A 148 -2.46 -4.24 0.26
C LYS A 148 -2.01 -4.37 1.71
N LEU A 149 -0.77 -4.01 1.96
CA LEU A 149 -0.12 -4.13 3.26
C LEU A 149 -0.03 -2.75 3.90
N VAL A 150 -0.68 -2.60 5.06
CA VAL A 150 -0.75 -1.34 5.80
C VAL A 150 0.17 -1.41 7.01
N ILE A 151 0.95 -0.37 7.26
CA ILE A 151 1.77 -0.24 8.47
C ILE A 151 1.19 0.84 9.37
N LEU A 152 0.96 0.50 10.63
CA LEU A 152 0.66 1.40 11.72
C LEU A 152 1.72 1.20 12.81
N SER A 153 2.49 2.23 13.12
CA SER A 153 3.49 2.13 14.18
C SER A 153 2.89 2.45 15.55
N ILE A 154 3.42 1.80 16.60
CA ILE A 154 2.99 2.01 17.99
C ILE A 154 2.94 3.51 18.38
N PRO A 155 3.97 4.33 18.05
CA PRO A 155 3.96 5.76 18.40
C PRO A 155 2.85 6.59 17.76
N GLU A 156 2.20 6.09 16.71
CA GLU A 156 1.12 6.82 16.02
C GLU A 156 -0.21 6.78 16.76
N GLY A 157 -0.39 5.83 17.68
CA GLY A 157 -1.61 5.65 18.46
C GLY A 157 -2.63 4.70 17.82
N ASP A 158 -3.42 4.05 18.67
CA ASP A 158 -4.39 3.01 18.32
C ASP A 158 -5.74 3.56 17.80
N ASP A 159 -5.88 4.89 17.80
CA ASP A 159 -7.08 5.59 17.30
C ASP A 159 -7.03 5.89 15.78
N LYS A 160 -5.93 5.55 15.10
CA LYS A 160 -5.80 5.76 13.64
C LYS A 160 -6.93 5.15 12.81
N PRO A 161 -7.46 3.96 13.11
CA PRO A 161 -8.59 3.41 12.36
C PRO A 161 -9.85 4.27 12.44
N LEU A 162 -10.03 5.02 13.52
CA LEU A 162 -11.16 5.96 13.67
C LEU A 162 -10.97 7.23 12.84
N LYS A 163 -9.72 7.67 12.67
CA LYS A 163 -9.37 8.90 11.94
C LYS A 163 -9.27 8.69 10.43
N TYR A 164 -8.82 7.48 10.02
CA TYR A 164 -8.55 7.12 8.62
C TYR A 164 -9.22 5.79 8.24
N PRO A 165 -10.55 5.66 8.38
CA PRO A 165 -11.23 4.37 8.28
C PRO A 165 -11.03 3.67 6.94
N LEU A 166 -10.96 4.42 5.83
CA LEU A 166 -10.83 3.84 4.50
C LEU A 166 -9.53 3.03 4.34
N MET A 167 -8.40 3.51 4.89
CA MET A 167 -7.12 2.79 4.82
C MET A 167 -7.23 1.40 5.43
N PHE A 168 -7.90 1.28 6.58
CA PHE A 168 -8.08 0.01 7.26
C PHE A 168 -9.23 -0.84 6.68
N GLN A 169 -10.11 -0.22 5.90
CA GLN A 169 -11.16 -0.94 5.17
C GLN A 169 -10.61 -1.66 3.93
N VAL A 170 -9.67 -1.03 3.22
CA VAL A 170 -9.13 -1.55 1.95
C VAL A 170 -7.91 -2.44 2.10
N GLY A 171 -7.21 -2.41 3.24
CA GLY A 171 -6.01 -3.20 3.50
C GLY A 171 -6.31 -4.68 3.73
N ASP A 172 -5.38 -5.55 3.37
CA ASP A 172 -5.48 -7.00 3.58
C ASP A 172 -4.74 -7.43 4.86
N ILE A 173 -3.59 -6.82 5.12
CA ILE A 173 -2.75 -7.06 6.28
C ILE A 173 -2.42 -5.74 6.96
N LEU A 174 -2.53 -5.71 8.29
CA LEU A 174 -2.06 -4.60 9.12
C LEU A 174 -0.85 -5.04 9.93
N LEU A 175 0.27 -4.34 9.73
CA LEU A 175 1.48 -4.49 10.53
C LEU A 175 1.46 -3.47 11.66
N PHE A 176 1.48 -3.94 12.91
CA PHE A 176 1.79 -3.08 14.05
C PHE A 176 3.31 -2.98 14.18
N ASN A 177 3.89 -1.93 13.62
CA ASN A 177 5.34 -1.76 13.62
C ASN A 177 5.85 -1.03 14.86
N LYS A 178 7.14 -1.17 15.13
CA LYS A 178 7.85 -0.59 16.28
C LYS A 178 7.34 -1.14 17.62
N ILE A 179 7.01 -2.44 17.69
CA ILE A 179 6.57 -3.08 18.94
C ILE A 179 7.63 -3.00 20.05
N ASP A 180 8.90 -2.82 19.69
CA ASP A 180 10.00 -2.53 20.59
C ASP A 180 9.82 -1.23 21.39
N THR A 181 8.87 -0.38 21.02
CA THR A 181 8.53 0.86 21.70
C THR A 181 7.29 0.78 22.61
N LYS A 182 6.64 -0.39 22.72
CA LYS A 182 5.41 -0.57 23.52
C LYS A 182 5.54 -0.17 24.98
N ALA A 183 6.74 -0.30 25.55
CA ALA A 183 6.98 0.10 26.95
C ALA A 183 6.94 1.63 27.16
N ILE A 184 7.02 2.42 26.09
CA ILE A 184 7.13 3.88 26.13
C ILE A 184 5.82 4.55 25.75
N PHE A 185 5.06 3.95 24.83
CA PHE A 185 3.84 4.52 24.27
C PHE A 185 2.61 3.74 24.73
N ASP A 186 1.57 4.48 25.09
CA ASP A 186 0.25 3.91 25.41
C ASP A 186 -0.44 3.52 24.09
N PHE A 187 -0.42 2.21 23.79
CA PHE A 187 -1.04 1.63 22.61
C PHE A 187 -1.80 0.36 22.98
N ASP A 188 -3.10 0.41 22.87
CA ASP A 188 -3.97 -0.74 23.09
C ASP A 188 -4.23 -1.48 21.76
N GLU A 189 -3.47 -2.56 21.57
CA GLU A 189 -3.53 -3.36 20.35
C GLU A 189 -4.91 -4.02 20.14
N GLU A 190 -5.55 -4.50 21.22
CA GLU A 190 -6.85 -5.14 21.12
C GLU A 190 -7.97 -4.14 20.82
N ARG A 191 -7.88 -2.94 21.37
CA ARG A 191 -8.77 -1.82 21.04
C ARG A 191 -8.62 -1.43 19.56
N CYS A 192 -7.39 -1.32 19.07
CA CYS A 192 -7.11 -1.03 17.67
C CYS A 192 -7.68 -2.13 16.76
N LYS A 193 -7.41 -3.40 17.03
CA LYS A 193 -7.95 -4.55 16.29
C LYS A 193 -9.49 -4.55 16.28
N ALA A 194 -10.11 -4.23 17.42
CA ALA A 194 -11.57 -4.15 17.53
C ALA A 194 -12.16 -3.06 16.61
N HIS A 195 -11.48 -1.90 16.48
CA HIS A 195 -11.87 -0.85 15.54
C HIS A 195 -11.71 -1.31 14.09
N VAL A 196 -10.58 -1.91 13.75
CA VAL A 196 -10.30 -2.39 12.39
C VAL A 196 -11.29 -3.50 11.99
N ARG A 197 -11.58 -4.47 12.85
CA ARG A 197 -12.51 -5.57 12.55
C ARG A 197 -13.94 -5.11 12.24
N LYS A 198 -14.36 -3.95 12.76
CA LYS A 198 -15.65 -3.33 12.39
C LYS A 198 -15.66 -2.80 10.96
N LEU A 199 -14.50 -2.41 10.43
CA LEU A 199 -14.32 -1.88 9.09
C LEU A 199 -14.00 -2.99 8.09
N ASN A 200 -13.16 -3.93 8.50
CA ASN A 200 -12.67 -5.05 7.70
C ASN A 200 -12.47 -6.30 8.58
N PRO A 201 -13.48 -7.18 8.65
CA PRO A 201 -13.41 -8.41 9.46
C PRO A 201 -12.30 -9.38 9.03
N ASN A 202 -11.86 -9.30 7.76
CA ASN A 202 -10.90 -10.23 7.16
C ASN A 202 -9.44 -9.76 7.26
N MET A 203 -9.18 -8.56 7.77
CA MET A 203 -7.82 -8.03 7.89
C MET A 203 -7.00 -8.89 8.85
N GLU A 204 -5.82 -9.32 8.42
CA GLU A 204 -4.86 -10.02 9.25
C GLU A 204 -3.95 -9.04 9.98
N PHE A 205 -3.44 -9.44 11.15
CA PHE A 205 -2.62 -8.57 12.01
C PHE A 205 -1.30 -9.23 12.35
N TYR A 206 -0.19 -8.50 12.15
CA TYR A 206 1.13 -8.96 12.53
C TYR A 206 1.86 -7.87 13.33
N PRO A 207 2.11 -8.11 14.62
CA PRO A 207 2.99 -7.23 15.40
C PRO A 207 4.45 -7.48 14.98
N ILE A 208 5.16 -6.40 14.62
CA ILE A 208 6.55 -6.47 14.14
C ILE A 208 7.41 -5.35 14.71
N SER A 209 8.71 -5.58 14.76
CA SER A 209 9.71 -4.52 14.84
C SER A 209 10.63 -4.58 13.64
N ALA A 210 10.52 -3.62 12.72
CA ALA A 210 11.43 -3.50 11.60
C ALA A 210 12.88 -3.24 12.06
N LYS A 211 13.08 -2.68 13.26
CA LYS A 211 14.39 -2.44 13.84
C LYS A 211 15.04 -3.73 14.35
N THR A 212 14.33 -4.56 15.10
CA THR A 212 14.88 -5.75 15.75
C THR A 212 14.71 -7.03 14.94
N GLY A 213 13.73 -7.08 14.04
CA GLY A 213 13.32 -8.27 13.28
C GLY A 213 12.25 -9.11 13.99
N GLU A 214 11.81 -8.73 15.18
CA GLU A 214 10.76 -9.43 15.91
C GLU A 214 9.46 -9.47 15.09
N GLY A 215 8.78 -10.62 15.06
CA GLY A 215 7.52 -10.85 14.34
C GLY A 215 7.63 -10.98 12.82
N PHE A 216 8.81 -10.75 12.21
CA PHE A 216 8.96 -10.81 10.76
C PHE A 216 8.76 -12.20 10.17
N SER A 217 9.18 -13.25 10.88
CA SER A 217 9.06 -14.63 10.38
C SER A 217 7.61 -14.99 10.05
N ASP A 218 6.68 -14.69 10.95
CA ASP A 218 5.26 -15.03 10.78
C ASP A 218 4.62 -14.24 9.64
N MET A 219 4.91 -12.94 9.57
CA MET A 219 4.44 -12.05 8.52
C MET A 219 4.97 -12.48 7.14
N ILE A 220 6.27 -12.77 7.02
CA ILE A 220 6.87 -13.21 5.76
C ILE A 220 6.31 -14.57 5.32
N ASN A 221 6.10 -15.50 6.25
CA ASN A 221 5.48 -16.80 5.94
C ASN A 221 4.04 -16.65 5.45
N ALA A 222 3.27 -15.71 6.01
CA ALA A 222 1.93 -15.40 5.52
C ALA A 222 1.96 -14.83 4.10
N ILE A 223 2.91 -13.92 3.80
CA ILE A 223 3.11 -13.36 2.46
C ILE A 223 3.52 -14.47 1.47
N ARG A 224 4.47 -15.35 1.81
CA ARG A 224 4.88 -16.49 0.98
C ARG A 224 3.70 -17.38 0.62
N LYS A 225 2.87 -17.75 1.60
CA LYS A 225 1.65 -18.55 1.37
C LYS A 225 0.70 -17.89 0.36
N ARG A 226 0.52 -16.57 0.44
CA ARG A 226 -0.33 -15.82 -0.48
C ARG A 226 0.27 -15.78 -1.90
N ILE A 227 1.59 -15.57 -2.02
CA ILE A 227 2.30 -15.61 -3.30
C ILE A 227 2.13 -16.99 -3.96
N GLU A 228 2.41 -18.06 -3.23
CA GLU A 228 2.29 -19.42 -3.75
C GLU A 228 0.85 -19.79 -4.11
N ALA A 229 -0.11 -19.45 -3.26
CA ALA A 229 -1.53 -19.68 -3.55
C ALA A 229 -1.96 -18.97 -4.84
N TRP A 230 -1.54 -17.72 -5.04
CA TRP A 230 -1.88 -16.94 -6.23
C TRP A 230 -1.19 -17.46 -7.49
N ARG A 231 0.08 -17.88 -7.41
CA ARG A 231 0.83 -18.43 -8.55
C ARG A 231 0.36 -19.81 -9.00
N ASN A 232 -0.29 -20.56 -8.11
CA ASN A 232 -0.81 -21.90 -8.38
C ASN A 232 -2.27 -21.91 -8.84
N VAL A 233 -2.92 -20.76 -8.99
CA VAL A 233 -4.24 -20.66 -9.61
C VAL A 233 -4.06 -20.81 -11.13
N GLU A 234 -4.54 -21.94 -11.67
CA GLU A 234 -4.59 -22.24 -13.11
C GLU A 234 -5.51 -21.28 -13.90
#